data_6bb2fa65a2520d772d86cd746bd4b368
#
_entry.id   6bb2fa65a2520d772d86cd746bd4b368
#
_cell.length_a   1.000
_cell.length_b   1.000
_cell.length_c   1.000
_cell.angle_alpha   90.00
_cell.angle_beta   90.00
_cell.angle_gamma   90.00
#
_symmetry.space_group_name_H-M   'P 1'
#
loop_
_entity.id
_entity.type
_entity.pdbx_description
1 polymer ?
#
loop_
_entity_poly.entity_id
_entity_poly.type
_entity_poly.pdbx_seq_one_letter_code
_entity_poly.pdbx_strand_id
1 'polypeptide(L)'
;MDELFGPGDQVRTSRVDPPHHTRLPRYARGAAGTVVELEGRYPLPDDRSRGLPAELQPVYAVRFPAAELFGAGDHQVTLALWESYLRPLSEEVARDE
;
A
#
# COMPACT_ATOMS: atom_id res chain seq x y z
N MET A 1 -12.16 -13.80 2.31
CA MET A 1 -12.07 -14.21 1.05
C MET A 1 -11.83 -13.09 0.10
N ASP A 2 -11.91 -11.97 0.51
CA ASP A 2 -11.82 -10.87 -0.40
C ASP A 2 -10.49 -10.18 -0.37
N GLU A 3 -9.51 -10.78 0.29
CA GLU A 3 -8.18 -10.22 0.31
C GLU A 3 -7.47 -10.55 -1.00
N LEU A 4 -6.90 -9.52 -1.63
CA LEU A 4 -6.16 -9.69 -2.87
C LEU A 4 -4.74 -10.17 -2.65
N PHE A 5 -4.20 -9.97 -1.44
CA PHE A 5 -2.80 -10.24 -1.16
C PHE A 5 -2.64 -11.11 0.07
N GLY A 6 -1.55 -11.83 0.13
CA GLY A 6 -1.18 -12.61 1.28
C GLY A 6 0.29 -12.45 1.60
N PRO A 7 0.76 -13.05 2.72
CA PRO A 7 2.16 -12.92 3.11
C PRO A 7 3.09 -13.38 1.99
N GLY A 8 4.12 -12.58 1.74
CA GLY A 8 5.09 -12.87 0.70
C GLY A 8 4.78 -12.24 -0.64
N ASP A 9 3.56 -11.74 -0.85
CA ASP A 9 3.22 -11.10 -2.11
C ASP A 9 3.97 -9.79 -2.25
N GLN A 10 4.45 -9.51 -3.46
CA GLN A 10 5.13 -8.26 -3.73
C GLN A 10 4.14 -7.29 -4.35
N VAL A 11 4.17 -6.06 -3.86
CA VAL A 11 3.20 -5.04 -4.24
C VAL A 11 3.92 -3.73 -4.51
N ARG A 12 3.22 -2.84 -5.21
CA ARG A 12 3.68 -1.47 -5.40
C ARG A 12 2.58 -0.53 -4.95
N THR A 13 2.97 0.51 -4.26
CA THR A 13 2.00 1.50 -3.79
C THR A 13 1.63 2.45 -4.92
N SER A 14 0.49 3.15 -4.73
CA SER A 14 0.01 4.12 -5.68
C SER A 14 0.99 5.28 -5.83
N ARG A 15 1.16 5.76 -7.06
CA ARG A 15 1.99 6.92 -7.35
C ARG A 15 1.20 8.21 -7.37
N VAL A 16 -0.12 8.10 -7.38
CA VAL A 16 -0.98 9.25 -7.54
C VAL A 16 -1.10 10.00 -6.22
N ASP A 17 -0.95 11.31 -6.28
CA ASP A 17 -1.09 12.18 -5.13
C ASP A 17 -2.55 12.61 -5.09
N PRO A 18 -3.39 12.06 -4.21
CA PRO A 18 -4.80 12.40 -4.25
C PRO A 18 -5.04 13.83 -3.76
N PRO A 19 -6.11 14.47 -4.27
CA PRO A 19 -6.43 15.81 -3.82
C PRO A 19 -7.09 15.85 -2.44
N HIS A 20 -7.36 14.70 -1.86
CA HIS A 20 -8.00 14.61 -0.55
C HIS A 20 -7.06 13.92 0.43
N HIS A 21 -7.45 13.90 1.69
CA HIS A 21 -6.64 13.28 2.75
C HIS A 21 -6.51 11.77 2.53
N THR A 22 -5.30 11.25 2.76
CA THR A 22 -5.02 9.83 2.62
C THR A 22 -4.00 9.41 3.67
N ARG A 23 -3.97 8.11 3.95
CA ARG A 23 -2.99 7.54 4.90
C ARG A 23 -1.77 6.96 4.21
N LEU A 24 -1.68 7.07 2.91
CA LEU A 24 -0.46 6.63 2.22
C LEU A 24 0.56 7.77 2.28
N PRO A 25 1.65 7.60 3.02
CA PRO A 25 2.64 8.68 3.13
C PRO A 25 3.26 8.97 1.77
N ARG A 26 3.55 10.24 1.55
CA ARG A 26 4.13 10.64 0.28
C ARG A 26 5.45 9.93 -0.01
N TYR A 27 6.27 9.71 1.03
CA TYR A 27 7.56 9.05 0.83
C TYR A 27 7.42 7.59 0.42
N ALA A 28 6.25 6.99 0.62
CA ALA A 28 6.02 5.59 0.26
C ALA A 28 5.26 5.43 -1.04
N ARG A 29 4.96 6.52 -1.76
CA ARG A 29 4.22 6.41 -3.02
C ARG A 29 5.12 5.85 -4.11
N GLY A 30 4.56 4.92 -4.89
CA GLY A 30 5.29 4.29 -5.98
C GLY A 30 6.38 3.34 -5.52
N ALA A 31 6.34 2.91 -4.26
CA ALA A 31 7.38 2.06 -3.70
C ALA A 31 7.01 0.59 -3.80
N ALA A 32 8.01 -0.25 -4.01
CA ALA A 32 7.82 -1.70 -4.04
C ALA A 32 8.11 -2.28 -2.67
N GLY A 33 7.22 -3.14 -2.21
CA GLY A 33 7.37 -3.77 -0.89
C GLY A 33 6.81 -5.17 -0.88
N THR A 34 6.89 -5.82 0.27
CA THR A 34 6.43 -7.19 0.45
C THR A 34 5.39 -7.22 1.56
N VAL A 35 4.26 -7.87 1.29
CA VAL A 35 3.22 -8.05 2.29
C VAL A 35 3.73 -9.01 3.36
N VAL A 36 3.61 -8.60 4.62
CA VAL A 36 4.01 -9.43 5.75
C VAL A 36 2.82 -10.21 6.28
N GLU A 37 1.70 -9.52 6.51
CA GLU A 37 0.51 -10.15 7.03
C GLU A 37 -0.69 -9.25 6.87
N LEU A 38 -1.88 -9.84 6.94
CA LEU A 38 -3.13 -9.11 6.98
C LEU A 38 -3.37 -8.65 8.42
N GLU A 39 -3.62 -7.37 8.61
CA GLU A 39 -3.83 -6.83 9.95
C GLU A 39 -5.29 -6.74 10.33
N GLY A 40 -6.18 -6.71 9.36
CA GLY A 40 -7.60 -6.60 9.63
C GLY A 40 -8.30 -5.83 8.53
N ARG A 41 -9.53 -5.43 8.82
CA ARG A 41 -10.32 -4.66 7.86
C ARG A 41 -10.78 -3.38 8.56
N TYR A 42 -10.54 -2.25 7.92
CA TYR A 42 -10.81 -0.95 8.52
C TYR A 42 -11.37 0.01 7.47
N PRO A 43 -12.12 1.04 7.90
CA PRO A 43 -12.66 2.01 6.95
C PRO A 43 -11.53 2.75 6.23
N LEU A 44 -11.69 2.93 4.93
CA LEU A 44 -10.68 3.65 4.14
C LEU A 44 -10.72 5.14 4.49
N PRO A 45 -9.60 5.71 4.97
CA PRO A 45 -9.61 7.13 5.38
C PRO A 45 -9.94 8.08 4.23
N ASP A 46 -9.54 7.71 3.01
CA ASP A 46 -9.81 8.55 1.83
C ASP A 46 -11.30 8.78 1.65
N ASP A 47 -12.11 7.73 1.80
CA ASP A 47 -13.55 7.85 1.65
C ASP A 47 -14.15 8.70 2.75
N ARG A 48 -13.68 8.51 3.98
CA ARG A 48 -14.21 9.26 5.11
C ARG A 48 -13.91 10.75 4.99
N SER A 49 -12.73 11.10 4.50
CA SER A 49 -12.36 12.49 4.37
C SER A 49 -13.15 13.19 3.28
N ARG A 50 -13.74 12.42 2.36
CA ARG A 50 -14.56 12.97 1.27
C ARG A 50 -16.04 12.97 1.59
N GLY A 51 -16.41 12.55 2.80
CA GLY A 51 -17.81 12.48 3.18
C GLY A 51 -18.57 11.31 2.59
N LEU A 52 -17.86 10.34 2.03
CA LEU A 52 -18.47 9.16 1.44
C LEU A 52 -18.60 8.05 2.49
N PRO A 53 -19.57 7.14 2.31
CA PRO A 53 -19.62 5.97 3.18
C PRO A 53 -18.34 5.18 3.04
N ALA A 54 -17.67 4.92 4.16
CA ALA A 54 -16.39 4.22 4.15
C ALA A 54 -16.62 2.73 4.35
N GLU A 55 -16.34 1.95 3.33
CA GLU A 55 -16.43 0.50 3.44
C GLU A 55 -15.15 -0.03 4.07
N LEU A 56 -15.29 -1.14 4.75
CA LEU A 56 -14.13 -1.79 5.34
C LEU A 56 -13.28 -2.42 4.25
N GLN A 57 -11.99 -2.19 4.32
CA GLN A 57 -11.03 -2.77 3.39
C GLN A 57 -9.95 -3.50 4.16
N PRO A 58 -9.35 -4.52 3.54
CA PRO A 58 -8.20 -5.17 4.17
C PRO A 58 -7.05 -4.19 4.35
N VAL A 59 -6.39 -4.29 5.48
CA VAL A 59 -5.19 -3.52 5.78
C VAL A 59 -4.06 -4.50 5.97
N TYR A 60 -2.96 -4.27 5.28
CA TYR A 60 -1.80 -5.16 5.31
C TYR A 60 -0.61 -4.47 5.92
N ALA A 61 0.19 -5.25 6.66
CA ALA A 61 1.53 -4.81 7.04
C ALA A 61 2.41 -5.05 5.83
N VAL A 62 3.01 -3.99 5.30
CA VAL A 62 3.85 -4.07 4.10
C VAL A 62 5.24 -3.59 4.49
N ARG A 63 6.26 -4.40 4.17
CA ARG A 63 7.64 -4.12 4.53
C ARG A 63 8.40 -3.61 3.32
N PHE A 64 9.10 -2.51 3.51
CA PHE A 64 9.88 -1.87 2.45
C PHE A 64 11.33 -1.78 2.88
N PRO A 65 12.29 -2.05 1.98
CA PRO A 65 13.67 -1.66 2.26
C PRO A 65 13.74 -0.15 2.36
N ALA A 66 14.49 0.35 3.33
CA ALA A 66 14.61 1.81 3.47
C ALA A 66 15.17 2.44 2.21
N ALA A 67 16.05 1.73 1.49
CA ALA A 67 16.61 2.26 0.24
C ALA A 67 15.52 2.47 -0.81
N GLU A 68 14.46 1.68 -0.78
CA GLU A 68 13.35 1.84 -1.73
C GLU A 68 12.57 3.13 -1.43
N LEU A 69 12.46 3.49 -0.16
CA LEU A 69 11.68 4.65 0.25
C LEU A 69 12.49 5.94 0.20
N PHE A 70 13.74 5.86 0.61
CA PHE A 70 14.55 7.06 0.84
C PHE A 70 15.81 7.13 -0.01
N GLY A 71 16.04 6.13 -0.84
CA GLY A 71 17.23 6.09 -1.69
C GLY A 71 18.47 5.58 -0.99
N ALA A 72 18.42 5.32 0.30
CA ALA A 72 19.58 4.84 1.05
C ALA A 72 19.10 4.22 2.35
N GLY A 73 19.96 3.43 2.97
CA GLY A 73 19.65 2.80 4.24
C GLY A 73 19.65 1.29 4.11
N ASP A 74 20.03 0.61 5.20
CA ASP A 74 20.10 -0.84 5.20
C ASP A 74 19.10 -1.48 6.17
N HIS A 75 18.13 -0.69 6.64
CA HIS A 75 17.07 -1.22 7.50
C HIS A 75 15.77 -1.34 6.70
N GLN A 76 14.72 -1.81 7.38
CA GLN A 76 13.42 -2.01 6.76
C GLN A 76 12.37 -1.21 7.51
N VAL A 77 11.35 -0.78 6.78
CA VAL A 77 10.25 0.00 7.33
C VAL A 77 8.96 -0.75 7.03
N THR A 78 8.13 -0.95 8.05
CA THR A 78 6.84 -1.62 7.88
C THR A 78 5.72 -0.63 8.08
N LEU A 79 4.81 -0.57 7.13
CA LEU A 79 3.67 0.34 7.17
C LEU A 79 2.39 -0.46 7.07
N ALA A 80 1.34 0.03 7.74
CA ALA A 80 0.00 -0.53 7.62
C ALA A 80 -0.70 0.20 6.49
N LEU A 81 -1.03 -0.53 5.42
CA LEU A 81 -1.57 0.10 4.21
C LEU A 81 -2.85 -0.59 3.77
N TRP A 82 -3.83 0.21 3.36
CA TRP A 82 -5.10 -0.29 2.85
C TRP A 82 -4.93 -0.88 1.46
N GLU A 83 -5.74 -1.88 1.16
CA GLU A 83 -5.66 -2.61 -0.10
C GLU A 83 -5.75 -1.70 -1.32
N SER A 84 -6.56 -0.64 -1.23
CA SER A 84 -6.73 0.30 -2.35
C SER A 84 -5.45 1.02 -2.73
N TYR A 85 -4.49 1.10 -1.82
CA TYR A 85 -3.23 1.77 -2.11
C TYR A 85 -2.25 0.89 -2.86
N LEU A 86 -2.59 -0.40 -3.04
CA LEU A 86 -1.63 -1.40 -3.48
C LEU A 86 -2.05 -2.04 -4.79
N ARG A 87 -1.08 -2.47 -5.58
CA ARG A 87 -1.29 -3.29 -6.76
C ARG A 87 -0.19 -4.33 -6.84
N PRO A 88 -0.46 -5.46 -7.52
CA PRO A 88 0.57 -6.48 -7.65
C PRO A 88 1.76 -5.96 -8.43
N LEU A 89 2.96 -6.24 -7.93
CA LEU A 89 4.17 -5.81 -8.62
C LEU A 89 4.30 -6.51 -9.97
N SER A 90 3.90 -7.78 -10.04
CA SER A 90 3.97 -8.54 -11.29
C SER A 90 3.09 -7.94 -12.36
N GLU A 91 1.94 -7.37 -11.99
CA GLU A 91 1.04 -6.75 -12.95
C GLU A 91 1.71 -5.53 -13.57
N GLU A 92 2.41 -4.75 -12.76
CA GLU A 92 3.08 -3.57 -13.25
C GLU A 92 4.24 -3.93 -14.18
N VAL A 93 4.98 -4.98 -13.84
CA VAL A 93 6.06 -5.46 -14.68
C VAL A 93 5.52 -5.88 -16.05
N ALA A 94 4.39 -6.59 -16.05
CA ALA A 94 3.81 -7.03 -17.31
C ALA A 94 3.42 -5.87 -18.20
N ARG A 95 3.04 -4.75 -17.61
CA ARG A 95 2.60 -3.59 -18.39
C ARG A 95 3.76 -2.84 -19.01
N ASP A 96 4.94 -3.01 -18.48
CA ASP A 96 6.11 -2.32 -19.00
C ASP A 96 6.60 -2.94 -20.31
N GLU A 97 6.01 -4.02 -20.70
CA GLU A 97 6.36 -4.63 -21.97
C GLU A 97 5.52 -4.13 -23.12
#